data_8799b09ea435c87eb3274985c1557f37
#
_entry.id   8799b09ea435c87eb3274985c1557f37
#
_cell.length_a   1.000
_cell.length_b   1.000
_cell.length_c   1.000
_cell.angle_alpha   90.00
_cell.angle_beta   90.00
_cell.angle_gamma   90.00
#
_symmetry.space_group_name_H-M   'P 1'
#
loop_
_entity.id
_entity.type
_entity.pdbx_description
1 polymer ?
#
loop_
_entity_poly.entity_id
_entity_poly.type
_entity_poly.pdbx_seq_one_letter_code
_entity_poly.pdbx_strand_id
1 'polypeptide(L)'
;LDMEDLDEAERERIGLLHEEIDQGRPTLVEWDFTENAPSDRKLIKEMQAVARLIEELFAEQKGTAEALEKSPGLDPASRTVLARNQEPFCVAPATEDDRRCTALPGANRVFGLYPKSLQKDPDYCEELAQHPNAEKLLAPFNVVREREGELVAVPYSQAYAETMTEVAEHLRTAADALDPVKEGPFIEYLRAAANAFETNDWFAADEKWAAMNAQNSEWYLRVGPDEVYYDPCNRKAG
;
A
#
# COMPACT_ATOMS: atom_id res chain seq x y z
N LEU A 1 6.37 -23.35 18.52
CA LEU A 1 5.10 -23.99 18.83
C LEU A 1 5.30 -25.49 18.76
N ASP A 2 4.88 -26.23 19.80
CA ASP A 2 4.84 -27.68 19.73
C ASP A 2 3.53 -28.05 19.01
N MET A 3 3.62 -28.66 17.85
CA MET A 3 2.46 -29.03 17.03
C MET A 3 1.60 -30.10 17.68
N GLU A 4 2.15 -30.84 18.67
CA GLU A 4 1.43 -31.89 19.40
C GLU A 4 0.41 -31.33 20.39
N ASP A 5 0.62 -30.09 20.87
CA ASP A 5 -0.27 -29.40 21.83
C ASP A 5 -1.45 -28.65 21.15
N LEU A 6 -1.46 -28.58 19.83
CA LEU A 6 -2.51 -27.89 19.07
C LEU A 6 -3.71 -28.80 18.81
N ASP A 7 -4.90 -28.22 18.77
CA ASP A 7 -6.08 -28.93 18.25
C ASP A 7 -5.96 -29.19 16.73
N GLU A 8 -6.84 -30.02 16.19
CA GLU A 8 -6.79 -30.46 14.80
C GLU A 8 -6.97 -29.29 13.82
N ALA A 9 -7.88 -28.36 14.13
CA ALA A 9 -8.18 -27.22 13.27
C ALA A 9 -6.99 -26.23 13.21
N GLU A 10 -6.32 -25.99 14.34
CA GLU A 10 -5.15 -25.12 14.40
C GLU A 10 -3.93 -25.76 13.72
N ARG A 11 -3.74 -27.08 13.85
CA ARG A 11 -2.70 -27.80 13.10
C ARG A 11 -2.92 -27.71 11.58
N GLU A 12 -4.15 -27.85 11.14
CA GLU A 12 -4.50 -27.73 9.73
C GLU A 12 -4.24 -26.30 9.22
N ARG A 13 -4.67 -25.28 9.98
CA ARG A 13 -4.41 -23.88 9.68
C ARG A 13 -2.91 -23.58 9.54
N ILE A 14 -2.10 -23.99 10.51
CA ILE A 14 -0.64 -23.81 10.46
C ILE A 14 -0.02 -24.56 9.29
N GLY A 15 -0.51 -25.76 8.96
CA GLY A 15 -0.09 -26.52 7.78
C GLY A 15 -0.33 -25.75 6.48
N LEU A 16 -1.52 -25.15 6.32
CA LEU A 16 -1.86 -24.31 5.18
C LEU A 16 -0.99 -23.04 5.11
N LEU A 17 -0.67 -22.41 6.24
CA LEU A 17 0.25 -21.26 6.26
C LEU A 17 1.66 -21.65 5.82
N HIS A 18 2.14 -22.84 6.18
CA HIS A 18 3.43 -23.32 5.67
C HIS A 18 3.36 -23.61 4.17
N GLU A 19 2.29 -24.18 3.66
CA GLU A 19 2.07 -24.36 2.23
C GLU A 19 2.04 -23.01 1.48
N GLU A 20 1.38 -22.01 2.03
CA GLU A 20 1.38 -20.64 1.53
C GLU A 20 2.81 -20.06 1.45
N ILE A 21 3.59 -20.22 2.53
CA ILE A 21 4.96 -19.71 2.61
C ILE A 21 5.88 -20.42 1.60
N ASP A 22 5.72 -21.71 1.43
CA ASP A 22 6.58 -22.55 0.57
C ASP A 22 6.37 -22.29 -0.94
N GLN A 23 5.26 -21.67 -1.33
CA GLN A 23 5.00 -21.28 -2.73
C GLN A 23 5.85 -20.09 -3.20
N GLY A 24 6.41 -19.31 -2.29
CA GLY A 24 7.27 -18.18 -2.61
C GLY A 24 8.35 -17.98 -1.55
N ARG A 25 9.61 -18.23 -1.92
CA ARG A 25 10.74 -18.00 -1.01
C ARG A 25 11.21 -16.55 -1.09
N PRO A 26 11.32 -15.83 0.03
CA PRO A 26 11.91 -14.51 0.03
C PRO A 26 13.37 -14.58 -0.42
N THR A 27 13.75 -13.65 -1.30
CA THR A 27 15.14 -13.45 -1.72
C THR A 27 15.67 -12.21 -1.02
N LEU A 28 16.75 -12.37 -0.24
CA LEU A 28 17.42 -11.22 0.33
C LEU A 28 18.18 -10.48 -0.77
N VAL A 29 17.88 -9.21 -0.97
CA VAL A 29 18.61 -8.30 -1.83
C VAL A 29 19.28 -7.27 -0.94
N GLU A 30 20.61 -7.25 -0.96
CA GLU A 30 21.40 -6.32 -0.16
C GLU A 30 22.26 -5.46 -1.07
N TRP A 31 22.41 -4.20 -0.70
CA TRP A 31 23.33 -3.28 -1.33
C TRP A 31 24.00 -2.41 -0.28
N ASP A 32 25.32 -2.28 -0.38
CA ASP A 32 26.08 -1.40 0.49
C ASP A 32 26.20 0.00 -0.12
N PHE A 33 25.55 0.96 0.51
CA PHE A 33 25.56 2.37 0.09
C PHE A 33 26.63 3.21 0.77
N THR A 34 27.54 2.63 1.56
CA THR A 34 28.53 3.38 2.34
C THR A 34 29.47 4.19 1.45
N GLU A 35 29.79 3.70 0.27
CA GLU A 35 30.68 4.36 -0.70
C GLU A 35 29.95 5.30 -1.66
N ASN A 36 28.61 5.37 -1.63
CA ASN A 36 27.86 6.30 -2.45
C ASN A 36 28.09 7.75 -2.01
N ALA A 37 27.83 8.71 -2.92
CA ALA A 37 27.89 10.13 -2.60
C ALA A 37 26.97 10.49 -1.43
N PRO A 38 27.31 11.53 -0.63
CA PRO A 38 26.44 11.97 0.47
C PRO A 38 25.02 12.32 0.04
N SER A 39 24.84 12.86 -1.17
CA SER A 39 23.54 13.12 -1.81
C SER A 39 22.71 11.86 -1.96
N ASP A 40 23.31 10.78 -2.48
CA ASP A 40 22.65 9.51 -2.71
C ASP A 40 22.24 8.85 -1.41
N ARG A 41 23.14 8.85 -0.42
CA ARG A 41 22.82 8.34 0.92
C ARG A 41 21.67 9.11 1.57
N LYS A 42 21.60 10.43 1.35
CA LYS A 42 20.50 11.26 1.82
C LYS A 42 19.20 10.90 1.10
N LEU A 43 19.23 10.81 -0.24
CA LEU A 43 18.10 10.34 -1.05
C LEU A 43 17.56 8.99 -0.52
N ILE A 44 18.42 7.99 -0.39
CA ILE A 44 18.04 6.65 0.05
C ILE A 44 17.37 6.69 1.43
N LYS A 45 17.92 7.48 2.37
CA LYS A 45 17.33 7.64 3.70
C LYS A 45 15.92 8.23 3.64
N GLU A 46 15.72 9.26 2.83
CA GLU A 46 14.39 9.87 2.67
C GLU A 46 13.41 8.90 1.98
N MET A 47 13.87 8.18 0.95
CA MET A 47 13.02 7.18 0.27
C MET A 47 12.65 6.00 1.16
N GLN A 48 13.50 5.60 2.11
CA GLN A 48 13.14 4.60 3.11
C GLN A 48 12.07 5.11 4.09
N ALA A 49 12.06 6.40 4.40
CA ALA A 49 10.99 7.00 5.20
C ALA A 49 9.68 7.04 4.39
N VAL A 50 9.74 7.49 3.13
CA VAL A 50 8.59 7.47 2.21
C VAL A 50 8.02 6.07 2.08
N ALA A 51 8.85 5.04 1.87
CA ALA A 51 8.39 3.66 1.72
C ALA A 51 7.59 3.18 2.94
N ARG A 52 8.06 3.49 4.17
CA ARG A 52 7.33 3.14 5.40
C ARG A 52 5.96 3.83 5.49
N LEU A 53 5.91 5.12 5.18
CA LEU A 53 4.65 5.87 5.18
C LEU A 53 3.66 5.34 4.12
N ILE A 54 4.16 4.94 2.95
CA ILE A 54 3.34 4.30 1.91
C ILE A 54 2.83 2.92 2.36
N GLU A 55 3.64 2.12 3.05
CA GLU A 55 3.18 0.84 3.62
C GLU A 55 2.05 1.05 4.64
N GLU A 56 2.15 2.07 5.48
CA GLU A 56 1.10 2.44 6.45
C GLU A 56 -0.19 2.88 5.73
N LEU A 57 -0.10 3.76 4.74
CA LEU A 57 -1.22 4.18 3.90
C LEU A 57 -1.89 3.00 3.20
N PHE A 58 -1.08 2.12 2.63
CA PHE A 58 -1.58 0.94 1.93
C PHE A 58 -2.29 -0.04 2.89
N ALA A 59 -1.76 -0.23 4.09
CA ALA A 59 -2.41 -1.02 5.12
C ALA A 59 -3.78 -0.43 5.54
N GLU A 60 -3.90 0.90 5.61
CA GLU A 60 -5.18 1.57 5.85
C GLU A 60 -6.15 1.36 4.69
N GLN A 61 -5.70 1.50 3.44
CA GLN A 61 -6.53 1.28 2.25
C GLN A 61 -7.01 -0.17 2.15
N LYS A 62 -6.13 -1.14 2.43
CA LYS A 62 -6.48 -2.56 2.50
C LYS A 62 -7.35 -2.91 3.71
N GLY A 63 -7.43 -2.03 4.71
CA GLY A 63 -8.12 -2.30 5.97
C GLY A 63 -7.39 -3.31 6.86
N THR A 64 -6.08 -3.45 6.71
CA THR A 64 -5.24 -4.44 7.41
C THR A 64 -4.38 -3.85 8.52
N ALA A 65 -4.36 -2.54 8.69
CA ALA A 65 -3.54 -1.84 9.70
C ALA A 65 -3.70 -2.46 11.10
N GLU A 66 -4.95 -2.66 11.58
CA GLU A 66 -5.22 -3.29 12.88
C GLU A 66 -4.70 -4.75 12.97
N ALA A 67 -4.73 -5.48 11.85
CA ALA A 67 -4.21 -6.85 11.79
C ALA A 67 -2.68 -6.86 11.92
N LEU A 68 -2.00 -5.94 11.24
CA LEU A 68 -0.54 -5.79 11.32
C LEU A 68 -0.05 -5.42 12.72
N GLU A 69 -0.79 -4.59 13.46
CA GLU A 69 -0.51 -4.26 14.87
C GLU A 69 -0.53 -5.50 15.78
N LYS A 70 -1.35 -6.49 15.48
CA LYS A 70 -1.43 -7.75 16.24
C LYS A 70 -0.28 -8.72 15.97
N SER A 71 0.53 -8.48 14.93
CA SER A 71 1.60 -9.36 14.46
C SER A 71 2.55 -9.87 15.56
N PRO A 72 3.02 -9.05 16.53
CA PRO A 72 3.95 -9.51 17.56
C PRO A 72 3.43 -10.65 18.44
N GLY A 73 2.12 -10.78 18.59
CA GLY A 73 1.47 -11.82 19.41
C GLY A 73 1.19 -13.14 18.68
N LEU A 74 1.45 -13.20 17.37
CA LEU A 74 1.13 -14.37 16.55
C LEU A 74 2.25 -15.41 16.55
N ASP A 75 1.90 -16.64 16.14
CA ASP A 75 2.88 -17.68 15.83
C ASP A 75 3.78 -17.30 14.64
N PRO A 76 4.95 -17.95 14.47
CA PRO A 76 5.90 -17.56 13.42
C PRO A 76 5.36 -17.66 12.00
N ALA A 77 4.55 -18.68 11.68
CA ALA A 77 3.97 -18.85 10.34
C ALA A 77 2.95 -17.75 10.04
N SER A 78 2.04 -17.47 11.00
CA SER A 78 1.08 -16.37 10.91
C SER A 78 1.76 -15.01 10.74
N ARG A 79 2.82 -14.72 11.48
CA ARG A 79 3.60 -13.47 11.30
C ARG A 79 4.21 -13.37 9.91
N THR A 80 4.76 -14.48 9.40
CA THR A 80 5.40 -14.50 8.08
C THR A 80 4.37 -14.23 6.99
N VAL A 81 3.22 -14.90 7.02
CA VAL A 81 2.14 -14.70 6.04
C VAL A 81 1.61 -13.27 6.13
N LEU A 82 1.30 -12.79 7.33
CA LEU A 82 0.78 -11.42 7.52
C LEU A 82 1.76 -10.36 7.02
N ALA A 83 3.05 -10.48 7.31
CA ALA A 83 4.07 -9.53 6.87
C ALA A 83 4.31 -9.60 5.36
N ARG A 84 4.35 -10.82 4.78
CA ARG A 84 4.60 -11.01 3.35
C ARG A 84 3.43 -10.54 2.48
N ASN A 85 2.21 -10.93 2.88
CA ASN A 85 1.01 -10.66 2.09
C ASN A 85 0.42 -9.28 2.37
N GLN A 86 0.89 -8.59 3.43
CA GLN A 86 0.29 -7.33 3.94
C GLN A 86 -1.21 -7.48 4.26
N GLU A 87 -1.64 -8.72 4.55
CA GLU A 87 -3.01 -9.09 4.92
C GLU A 87 -3.03 -10.46 5.63
N PRO A 88 -4.08 -10.77 6.41
CA PRO A 88 -4.13 -12.03 7.13
C PRO A 88 -4.46 -13.24 6.25
N PHE A 89 -4.82 -13.07 4.99
CA PHE A 89 -5.27 -14.12 4.10
C PHE A 89 -4.13 -14.68 3.24
N CYS A 90 -4.26 -15.93 2.86
CA CYS A 90 -3.41 -16.54 1.84
C CYS A 90 -3.79 -16.03 0.46
N VAL A 91 -2.78 -15.80 -0.39
CA VAL A 91 -2.94 -15.22 -1.72
C VAL A 91 -2.15 -15.98 -2.79
N ALA A 92 -1.39 -17.01 -2.40
CA ALA A 92 -0.66 -17.83 -3.34
C ALA A 92 -1.60 -18.85 -4.01
N PRO A 93 -1.36 -19.23 -5.28
CA PRO A 93 -2.30 -19.97 -6.12
C PRO A 93 -2.82 -21.29 -5.55
N ALA A 94 -2.04 -22.00 -4.71
CA ALA A 94 -2.49 -23.28 -4.15
C ALA A 94 -3.34 -23.12 -2.87
N THR A 95 -3.34 -21.93 -2.27
CA THR A 95 -3.94 -21.67 -0.94
C THR A 95 -4.95 -20.54 -0.91
N GLU A 96 -5.01 -19.67 -1.94
CA GLU A 96 -5.84 -18.45 -1.98
C GLU A 96 -7.35 -18.71 -1.83
N ASP A 97 -7.83 -19.87 -2.29
CA ASP A 97 -9.25 -20.26 -2.22
C ASP A 97 -9.62 -20.94 -0.90
N ASP A 98 -8.64 -21.33 -0.06
CA ASP A 98 -8.93 -22.00 1.21
C ASP A 98 -9.10 -20.98 2.35
N ARG A 99 -10.35 -20.76 2.76
CA ARG A 99 -10.70 -19.83 3.84
C ARG A 99 -10.10 -20.17 5.21
N ARG A 100 -9.59 -21.39 5.40
CA ARG A 100 -8.89 -21.81 6.62
C ARG A 100 -7.44 -21.30 6.62
N CYS A 101 -6.90 -20.98 5.42
CA CYS A 101 -5.57 -20.41 5.28
C CYS A 101 -5.59 -18.94 5.67
N THR A 102 -5.37 -18.67 6.94
CA THR A 102 -5.37 -17.30 7.48
C THR A 102 -4.40 -17.14 8.65
N ALA A 103 -3.67 -16.03 8.68
CA ALA A 103 -2.82 -15.65 9.81
C ALA A 103 -3.65 -15.25 11.05
N LEU A 104 -4.90 -14.83 10.87
CA LEU A 104 -5.80 -14.39 11.93
C LEU A 104 -7.15 -15.09 11.80
N PRO A 105 -7.43 -16.15 12.60
CA PRO A 105 -8.73 -16.78 12.61
C PRO A 105 -9.86 -15.78 12.90
N GLY A 106 -10.92 -15.85 12.11
CA GLY A 106 -12.08 -14.96 12.24
C GLY A 106 -11.89 -13.56 11.63
N ALA A 107 -10.76 -13.28 10.97
CA ALA A 107 -10.59 -12.04 10.22
C ALA A 107 -11.58 -12.00 9.04
N ASN A 108 -12.14 -10.81 8.80
CA ASN A 108 -12.95 -10.52 7.63
C ASN A 108 -12.21 -9.52 6.74
N ARG A 109 -12.35 -9.70 5.43
CA ARG A 109 -11.80 -8.75 4.47
C ARG A 109 -12.71 -7.52 4.43
N VAL A 110 -12.21 -6.38 4.92
CA VAL A 110 -12.91 -5.10 4.95
C VAL A 110 -11.94 -4.02 4.51
N PHE A 111 -12.18 -3.43 3.35
CA PHE A 111 -11.30 -2.41 2.77
C PHE A 111 -11.53 -1.05 3.42
N GLY A 112 -10.44 -0.31 3.66
CA GLY A 112 -10.49 1.05 4.23
C GLY A 112 -10.98 2.12 3.24
N LEU A 113 -11.10 1.77 1.96
CA LEU A 113 -11.54 2.68 0.89
C LEU A 113 -13.05 2.97 0.92
N TYR A 114 -13.84 2.14 1.59
CA TYR A 114 -15.30 2.21 1.64
C TYR A 114 -15.81 2.09 3.08
N PRO A 115 -17.00 2.64 3.43
CA PRO A 115 -17.63 2.43 4.71
C PRO A 115 -17.87 0.93 5.00
N LYS A 116 -17.58 0.51 6.23
CA LYS A 116 -17.86 -0.88 6.68
C LYS A 116 -19.33 -1.26 6.58
N SER A 117 -20.24 -0.29 6.68
CA SER A 117 -21.69 -0.47 6.53
C SER A 117 -22.06 -0.98 5.15
N LEU A 118 -21.48 -0.41 4.10
CA LEU A 118 -21.70 -0.83 2.70
C LEU A 118 -21.18 -2.23 2.41
N GLN A 119 -20.01 -2.56 2.91
CA GLN A 119 -19.33 -3.83 2.62
C GLN A 119 -20.01 -5.06 3.24
N LYS A 120 -21.12 -4.87 3.94
CA LYS A 120 -22.01 -5.98 4.38
C LYS A 120 -22.85 -6.54 3.24
N ASP A 121 -23.10 -5.74 2.21
CA ASP A 121 -23.77 -6.13 0.99
C ASP A 121 -22.73 -6.58 -0.05
N PRO A 122 -22.80 -7.81 -0.58
CA PRO A 122 -21.85 -8.27 -1.60
C PRO A 122 -21.94 -7.46 -2.90
N ASP A 123 -23.09 -6.85 -3.18
CA ASP A 123 -23.36 -6.12 -4.43
C ASP A 123 -23.12 -4.61 -4.31
N TYR A 124 -22.51 -4.14 -3.20
CA TYR A 124 -22.31 -2.71 -2.92
C TYR A 124 -21.54 -1.96 -4.01
N CYS A 125 -20.67 -2.62 -4.76
CA CYS A 125 -19.97 -2.00 -5.88
C CYS A 125 -20.92 -1.66 -7.04
N GLU A 126 -21.90 -2.53 -7.30
CA GLU A 126 -22.94 -2.28 -8.32
C GLU A 126 -23.89 -1.17 -7.86
N GLU A 127 -24.25 -1.14 -6.59
CA GLU A 127 -25.05 -0.06 -6.01
C GLU A 127 -24.34 1.30 -6.11
N LEU A 128 -23.04 1.33 -5.77
CA LEU A 128 -22.22 2.54 -5.95
C LEU A 128 -22.14 2.99 -7.41
N ALA A 129 -22.04 2.06 -8.35
CA ALA A 129 -22.00 2.39 -9.78
C ALA A 129 -23.33 3.00 -10.30
N GLN A 130 -24.44 2.71 -9.62
CA GLN A 130 -25.77 3.28 -9.93
C GLN A 130 -26.09 4.54 -9.12
N HIS A 131 -25.23 4.93 -8.18
CA HIS A 131 -25.46 6.10 -7.33
C HIS A 131 -25.43 7.40 -8.15
N PRO A 132 -26.28 8.40 -7.86
CA PRO A 132 -26.27 9.69 -8.58
C PRO A 132 -24.90 10.39 -8.62
N ASN A 133 -24.07 10.18 -7.61
CA ASN A 133 -22.70 10.72 -7.50
C ASN A 133 -21.62 9.68 -7.83
N ALA A 134 -21.94 8.60 -8.56
CA ALA A 134 -21.02 7.49 -8.83
C ALA A 134 -19.66 7.93 -9.37
N GLU A 135 -19.63 8.88 -10.30
CA GLU A 135 -18.41 9.42 -10.89
C GLU A 135 -17.42 9.92 -9.83
N LYS A 136 -17.92 10.66 -8.82
CA LYS A 136 -17.07 11.17 -7.73
C LYS A 136 -16.73 10.11 -6.71
N LEU A 137 -17.72 9.29 -6.31
CA LEU A 137 -17.53 8.24 -5.31
C LEU A 137 -16.54 7.17 -5.78
N LEU A 138 -16.55 6.86 -7.06
CA LEU A 138 -15.69 5.84 -7.68
C LEU A 138 -14.46 6.43 -8.39
N ALA A 139 -14.20 7.74 -8.25
CA ALA A 139 -12.98 8.34 -8.78
C ALA A 139 -11.72 7.69 -8.16
N PRO A 140 -10.63 7.51 -8.93
CA PRO A 140 -9.52 6.65 -8.58
C PRO A 140 -8.75 7.08 -7.32
N PHE A 141 -8.75 8.36 -6.99
CA PHE A 141 -7.97 8.93 -5.88
C PHE A 141 -8.84 9.47 -4.74
N ASN A 142 -10.01 8.86 -4.54
CA ASN A 142 -10.92 9.21 -3.46
C ASN A 142 -11.25 7.99 -2.60
N VAL A 143 -11.45 8.19 -1.32
CA VAL A 143 -12.15 7.24 -0.45
C VAL A 143 -13.63 7.58 -0.37
N VAL A 144 -14.48 6.59 -0.14
CA VAL A 144 -15.89 6.81 0.19
C VAL A 144 -16.05 6.85 1.71
N ARG A 145 -16.73 7.85 2.21
CA ARG A 145 -17.09 7.97 3.64
C ARG A 145 -18.58 8.19 3.78
N GLU A 146 -19.13 7.79 4.91
CA GLU A 146 -20.51 8.09 5.29
C GLU A 146 -20.51 9.28 6.25
N ARG A 147 -21.27 10.33 5.94
CA ARG A 147 -21.46 11.53 6.76
C ARG A 147 -22.95 11.87 6.80
N GLU A 148 -23.52 11.91 7.99
CA GLU A 148 -24.93 12.25 8.19
C GLU A 148 -25.90 11.38 7.35
N GLY A 149 -25.52 10.11 7.11
CA GLY A 149 -26.33 9.16 6.33
C GLY A 149 -26.17 9.28 4.81
N GLU A 150 -25.28 10.16 4.33
CA GLU A 150 -24.98 10.31 2.91
C GLU A 150 -23.55 9.83 2.59
N LEU A 151 -23.37 9.28 1.38
CA LEU A 151 -22.06 8.89 0.87
C LEU A 151 -21.36 10.10 0.26
N VAL A 152 -20.13 10.34 0.73
CA VAL A 152 -19.28 11.42 0.26
C VAL A 152 -17.95 10.90 -0.25
N ALA A 153 -17.47 11.46 -1.34
CA ALA A 153 -16.13 11.24 -1.85
C ALA A 153 -15.15 12.18 -1.13
N VAL A 154 -14.08 11.63 -0.56
CA VAL A 154 -13.03 12.38 0.11
C VAL A 154 -11.71 12.10 -0.62
N PRO A 155 -11.05 13.13 -1.19
CA PRO A 155 -9.75 12.97 -1.83
C PRO A 155 -8.71 12.34 -0.89
N TYR A 156 -7.78 11.54 -1.42
CA TYR A 156 -6.71 10.92 -0.62
C TYR A 156 -5.91 11.96 0.17
N SER A 157 -5.59 13.11 -0.45
CA SER A 157 -4.88 14.21 0.21
C SER A 157 -5.62 14.80 1.42
N GLN A 158 -6.92 14.55 1.56
CA GLN A 158 -7.71 14.94 2.72
C GLN A 158 -7.97 13.76 3.68
N ALA A 159 -8.20 12.58 3.13
CA ALA A 159 -8.47 11.38 3.92
C ALA A 159 -7.24 10.92 4.71
N TYR A 160 -6.05 11.12 4.15
CA TYR A 160 -4.75 10.72 4.67
C TYR A 160 -3.80 11.93 4.82
N ALA A 161 -4.33 13.11 5.13
CA ALA A 161 -3.63 14.38 5.04
C ALA A 161 -2.30 14.41 5.82
N GLU A 162 -2.26 13.86 7.02
CA GLU A 162 -1.07 13.84 7.88
C GLU A 162 0.07 13.06 7.20
N THR A 163 -0.18 11.80 6.87
CA THR A 163 0.82 10.91 6.24
C THR A 163 1.24 11.41 4.87
N MET A 164 0.30 11.89 4.05
CA MET A 164 0.61 12.41 2.71
C MET A 164 1.43 13.70 2.77
N THR A 165 1.22 14.55 3.77
CA THR A 165 2.06 15.74 4.00
C THR A 165 3.49 15.33 4.37
N GLU A 166 3.65 14.36 5.26
CA GLU A 166 4.96 13.86 5.66
C GLU A 166 5.72 13.22 4.48
N VAL A 167 5.03 12.44 3.65
CA VAL A 167 5.60 11.93 2.38
C VAL A 167 6.10 13.08 1.51
N ALA A 168 5.29 14.12 1.32
CA ALA A 168 5.66 15.27 0.51
C ALA A 168 6.89 16.01 1.04
N GLU A 169 7.04 16.14 2.36
CA GLU A 169 8.22 16.74 3.00
C GLU A 169 9.49 15.90 2.74
N HIS A 170 9.41 14.58 2.86
CA HIS A 170 10.53 13.69 2.57
C HIS A 170 10.93 13.74 1.09
N LEU A 171 9.98 13.79 0.16
CA LEU A 171 10.25 13.92 -1.28
C LEU A 171 10.96 15.25 -1.60
N ARG A 172 10.54 16.37 -1.00
CA ARG A 172 11.21 17.65 -1.15
C ARG A 172 12.62 17.63 -0.57
N THR A 173 12.78 17.05 0.61
CA THR A 173 14.09 16.92 1.26
C THR A 173 15.05 16.08 0.41
N ALA A 174 14.58 15.03 -0.23
CA ALA A 174 15.35 14.23 -1.17
C ALA A 174 15.75 15.04 -2.41
N ALA A 175 14.80 15.75 -3.00
CA ALA A 175 15.04 16.61 -4.16
C ALA A 175 16.10 17.68 -3.90
N ASP A 176 16.08 18.29 -2.71
CA ASP A 176 17.01 19.36 -2.33
C ASP A 176 18.44 18.84 -2.05
N ALA A 177 18.61 17.55 -1.82
CA ALA A 177 19.91 16.92 -1.58
C ALA A 177 20.68 16.57 -2.88
N LEU A 178 19.97 16.48 -4.01
CA LEU A 178 20.52 16.02 -5.29
C LEU A 178 21.21 17.13 -6.09
N ASP A 179 22.16 16.71 -6.94
CA ASP A 179 22.85 17.61 -7.87
C ASP A 179 21.93 17.95 -9.07
N PRO A 180 21.51 19.23 -9.24
CA PRO A 180 20.59 19.59 -10.31
C PRO A 180 21.17 19.46 -11.72
N VAL A 181 22.50 19.40 -11.85
CA VAL A 181 23.16 19.20 -13.16
C VAL A 181 23.04 17.75 -13.60
N LYS A 182 23.09 16.81 -12.66
CA LYS A 182 23.02 15.36 -12.93
C LYS A 182 21.59 14.84 -12.90
N GLU A 183 20.80 15.29 -11.91
CA GLU A 183 19.51 14.71 -11.54
C GLU A 183 18.34 15.69 -11.76
N GLY A 184 18.50 16.68 -12.63
CA GLY A 184 17.47 17.71 -12.89
C GLY A 184 16.07 17.14 -13.11
N PRO A 185 15.87 16.21 -14.07
CA PRO A 185 14.56 15.58 -14.32
C PRO A 185 13.99 14.81 -13.12
N PHE A 186 14.84 14.12 -12.36
CA PHE A 186 14.41 13.42 -11.16
C PHE A 186 14.00 14.36 -10.03
N ILE A 187 14.74 15.45 -9.85
CA ILE A 187 14.38 16.55 -8.91
C ILE A 187 13.02 17.14 -9.28
N GLU A 188 12.78 17.40 -10.57
CA GLU A 188 11.47 17.89 -11.03
C GLU A 188 10.34 16.89 -10.75
N TYR A 189 10.59 15.60 -10.97
CA TYR A 189 9.64 14.56 -10.63
C TYR A 189 9.35 14.51 -9.12
N LEU A 190 10.38 14.46 -8.26
CA LEU A 190 10.19 14.41 -6.81
C LEU A 190 9.35 15.58 -6.27
N ARG A 191 9.59 16.79 -6.81
CA ARG A 191 8.82 17.98 -6.44
C ARG A 191 7.39 17.93 -6.96
N ALA A 192 7.18 17.43 -8.17
CA ALA A 192 5.85 17.23 -8.73
C ALA A 192 5.07 16.17 -7.96
N ALA A 193 5.72 15.06 -7.60
CA ALA A 193 5.14 14.01 -6.75
C ALA A 193 4.78 14.56 -5.36
N ALA A 194 5.66 15.32 -4.71
CA ALA A 194 5.35 15.96 -3.44
C ALA A 194 4.10 16.86 -3.52
N ASN A 195 3.96 17.62 -4.60
CA ASN A 195 2.76 18.42 -4.83
C ASN A 195 1.52 17.56 -5.07
N ALA A 196 1.65 16.44 -5.79
CA ALA A 196 0.56 15.51 -6.04
C ALA A 196 0.02 14.87 -4.75
N PHE A 197 0.88 14.52 -3.80
CA PHE A 197 0.47 14.06 -2.48
C PHE A 197 -0.37 15.08 -1.71
N GLU A 198 -0.09 16.38 -1.85
CA GLU A 198 -0.86 17.44 -1.16
C GLU A 198 -2.14 17.83 -1.91
N THR A 199 -2.13 17.80 -3.25
CA THR A 199 -3.22 18.32 -4.07
C THR A 199 -4.17 17.26 -4.64
N ASN A 200 -3.76 16.00 -4.62
CA ASN A 200 -4.45 14.87 -5.26
C ASN A 200 -4.46 14.95 -6.80
N ASP A 201 -3.60 15.81 -7.41
CA ASP A 201 -3.40 15.92 -8.86
C ASP A 201 -2.10 15.21 -9.25
N TRP A 202 -2.24 14.02 -9.82
CA TRP A 202 -1.11 13.13 -10.16
C TRP A 202 -0.57 13.32 -11.57
N PHE A 203 -1.32 14.02 -12.44
CA PHE A 203 -0.98 14.13 -13.86
C PHE A 203 0.40 14.77 -14.10
N ALA A 204 0.69 15.88 -13.41
CA ALA A 204 1.98 16.56 -13.55
C ALA A 204 3.17 15.70 -13.06
N ALA A 205 2.97 14.88 -12.02
CA ALA A 205 3.99 13.94 -11.54
C ALA A 205 4.25 12.83 -12.56
N ASP A 206 3.20 12.26 -13.14
CA ASP A 206 3.30 11.23 -14.17
C ASP A 206 3.99 11.74 -15.44
N GLU A 207 3.70 12.96 -15.90
CA GLU A 207 4.41 13.59 -17.02
C GLU A 207 5.90 13.73 -16.74
N LYS A 208 6.30 14.20 -15.53
CA LYS A 208 7.70 14.33 -15.14
C LYS A 208 8.39 12.97 -15.06
N TRP A 209 7.71 11.98 -14.48
CA TRP A 209 8.24 10.62 -14.43
C TRP A 209 8.46 10.03 -15.83
N ALA A 210 7.49 10.18 -16.74
CA ALA A 210 7.57 9.69 -18.11
C ALA A 210 8.67 10.36 -18.95
N ALA A 211 9.10 11.56 -18.57
CA ALA A 211 10.20 12.28 -19.23
C ALA A 211 11.59 11.79 -18.78
N MET A 212 11.69 11.02 -17.69
CA MET A 212 12.96 10.47 -17.21
C MET A 212 13.39 9.26 -18.04
N ASN A 213 14.70 9.12 -18.17
CA ASN A 213 15.34 7.96 -18.81
C ASN A 213 16.80 7.84 -18.37
N ALA A 214 17.47 6.74 -18.71
CA ALA A 214 18.85 6.45 -18.33
C ALA A 214 19.92 7.44 -18.87
N GLN A 215 19.58 8.35 -19.78
CA GLN A 215 20.47 9.37 -20.31
C GLN A 215 20.37 10.70 -19.57
N ASN A 216 19.30 10.92 -18.79
CA ASN A 216 19.05 12.21 -18.14
C ASN A 216 18.90 12.15 -16.62
N SER A 217 18.98 10.95 -16.02
CA SER A 217 19.03 10.73 -14.58
C SER A 217 19.71 9.40 -14.27
N GLU A 218 20.50 9.32 -13.21
CA GLU A 218 21.05 8.08 -12.67
C GLU A 218 20.03 7.34 -11.78
N TRP A 219 19.07 8.07 -11.22
CA TRP A 219 18.00 7.55 -10.39
C TRP A 219 16.69 7.44 -11.18
N TYR A 220 15.96 6.37 -10.96
CA TYR A 220 14.66 6.12 -11.55
C TYR A 220 13.75 5.48 -10.51
N LEU A 221 12.75 6.22 -10.08
CA LEU A 221 11.81 5.82 -9.04
C LEU A 221 10.44 6.40 -9.37
N ARG A 222 9.38 5.66 -9.04
CA ARG A 222 8.00 6.15 -9.02
C ARG A 222 7.38 5.91 -7.64
N VAL A 223 6.65 6.89 -7.13
CA VAL A 223 5.95 6.84 -5.85
C VAL A 223 4.59 7.54 -6.01
N GLY A 224 3.54 6.89 -5.61
CA GLY A 224 2.18 7.40 -5.70
C GLY A 224 1.18 6.27 -5.98
N PRO A 225 -0.13 6.53 -5.95
CA PRO A 225 -1.14 5.54 -6.31
C PRO A 225 -1.01 5.20 -7.80
N ASP A 226 -0.98 3.92 -8.11
CA ASP A 226 -0.65 3.44 -9.46
C ASP A 226 -1.75 2.57 -10.06
N GLU A 227 -2.13 1.51 -9.38
CA GLU A 227 -3.01 0.48 -9.95
C GLU A 227 -4.26 0.25 -9.12
N VAL A 228 -5.36 -0.11 -9.79
CA VAL A 228 -6.63 -0.48 -9.14
C VAL A 228 -6.64 -1.93 -8.61
N TYR A 229 -5.49 -2.47 -8.32
CA TYR A 229 -5.23 -3.88 -8.10
C TYR A 229 -5.98 -4.50 -6.91
N TYR A 230 -6.09 -3.77 -5.80
CA TYR A 230 -6.71 -4.26 -4.57
C TYR A 230 -8.13 -3.74 -4.32
N ASP A 231 -8.60 -2.83 -5.13
CA ASP A 231 -9.94 -2.28 -4.96
C ASP A 231 -11.01 -3.30 -5.36
N PRO A 232 -11.90 -3.70 -4.45
CA PRO A 232 -12.96 -4.66 -4.76
C PRO A 232 -13.92 -4.21 -5.84
N CYS A 233 -14.03 -2.89 -6.05
CA CYS A 233 -14.85 -2.32 -7.13
C CYS A 233 -14.05 -2.04 -8.42
N ASN A 234 -12.75 -2.33 -8.46
CA ASN A 234 -11.85 -2.06 -9.59
C ASN A 234 -11.89 -0.61 -10.09
N ARG A 235 -11.85 0.36 -9.18
CA ARG A 235 -11.99 1.79 -9.47
C ARG A 235 -10.92 2.66 -8.83
N LYS A 236 -10.47 2.29 -7.63
CA LYS A 236 -9.56 3.12 -6.84
C LYS A 236 -8.13 2.63 -6.94
N ALA A 237 -7.21 3.56 -7.19
CA ALA A 237 -5.79 3.26 -7.25
C ALA A 237 -5.18 3.25 -5.84
N GLY A 238 -4.29 2.28 -5.61
CA GLY A 238 -3.58 2.09 -4.34
C GLY A 238 -2.08 2.10 -4.51
#